data_e3c174bf5226f11732d210c08774999f
#
_entry.id   e3c174bf5226f11732d210c08774999f
#
_cell.length_a   1.000
_cell.length_b   1.000
_cell.length_c   1.000
_cell.angle_alpha   90.00
_cell.angle_beta   90.00
_cell.angle_gamma   90.00
#
_symmetry.space_group_name_H-M   'P 1'
#
loop_
_entity.id
_entity.type
_entity.pdbx_description
1 polymer ?
#
loop_
_entity_poly.entity_id
_entity_poly.type
_entity_poly.pdbx_seq_one_letter_code
_entity_poly.pdbx_strand_id
1 'polypeptide(L)'
;VKVLKVIGWSIFIIIAIIIAILAIMGYYYSKEDPNYVLDYIKEHKNEQTCSLMIRRNGEILATVNENKKLPLASMAKIVVAVEFAKQVSEEKINPQEQIPLQDLEKYYVPDTDAGAHPAWLENAKIRNAIKNEKLSLEEVARGMIHFSSNANTTYLLEKLGLERINNSLKELELNSHDAFYPYTSPLYMRGYVEKELNVPKDQSLEVLRKLSMDEYRKHALKIHEWMKDEAEWKKHNIPLKVDMEFQRIWSDRLVRATAKDYMSLIGKINNRTAFPKPMQDEIEKIFNGTVGDSIYEHAGKKGGSTPFVLTNSFYGTDKEGNKVEIVFMSNDLDSMESQKLKNNLDYFIRSVVTSEEFRKKL
;
A
#
# COMPACT_ATOMS: atom_id res chain seq x y z
N VAL A 1 1.30 -5.99 59.08
CA VAL A 1 2.58 -5.50 58.53
C VAL A 1 3.30 -6.58 57.68
N LYS A 2 3.45 -7.84 58.15
CA LYS A 2 4.11 -8.92 57.37
C LYS A 2 3.33 -9.28 56.09
N VAL A 3 2.01 -9.40 56.12
CA VAL A 3 1.16 -9.73 54.97
C VAL A 3 1.23 -8.64 53.88
N LEU A 4 1.17 -7.36 54.28
CA LEU A 4 1.31 -6.24 53.32
C LEU A 4 2.68 -6.20 52.64
N LYS A 5 3.78 -6.56 53.37
CA LYS A 5 5.10 -6.68 52.75
C LYS A 5 5.18 -7.83 51.73
N VAL A 6 4.59 -8.98 52.04
CA VAL A 6 4.55 -10.13 51.12
C VAL A 6 3.75 -9.78 49.85
N ILE A 7 2.59 -9.15 49.99
CA ILE A 7 1.77 -8.68 48.86
C ILE A 7 2.55 -7.66 48.00
N GLY A 8 3.23 -6.70 48.65
CA GLY A 8 4.05 -5.72 47.91
C GLY A 8 5.20 -6.37 47.13
N TRP A 9 5.92 -7.35 47.70
CA TRP A 9 6.95 -8.09 46.99
C TRP A 9 6.40 -8.95 45.84
N SER A 10 5.24 -9.58 46.03
CA SER A 10 4.61 -10.36 44.98
C SER A 10 4.20 -9.47 43.79
N ILE A 11 3.61 -8.30 44.01
CA ILE A 11 3.28 -7.31 42.98
C ILE A 11 4.55 -6.83 42.27
N PHE A 12 5.63 -6.53 43.02
CA PHE A 12 6.89 -6.09 42.43
C PHE A 12 7.49 -7.15 41.50
N ILE A 13 7.48 -8.43 41.90
CA ILE A 13 7.97 -9.55 41.11
C ILE A 13 7.13 -9.71 39.82
N ILE A 14 5.80 -9.62 39.93
CA ILE A 14 4.91 -9.71 38.77
C ILE A 14 5.21 -8.58 37.76
N ILE A 15 5.36 -7.35 38.25
CA ILE A 15 5.70 -6.20 37.41
C ILE A 15 7.08 -6.39 36.74
N ALA A 16 8.08 -6.87 37.49
CA ALA A 16 9.41 -7.14 36.97
C ALA A 16 9.38 -8.22 35.85
N ILE A 17 8.58 -9.28 36.04
CA ILE A 17 8.38 -10.33 35.03
C ILE A 17 7.69 -9.75 33.79
N ILE A 18 6.66 -8.93 33.95
CA ILE A 18 5.97 -8.29 32.81
C ILE A 18 6.94 -7.39 32.02
N ILE A 19 7.74 -6.58 32.74
CA ILE A 19 8.76 -5.72 32.10
C ILE A 19 9.80 -6.57 31.35
N ALA A 20 10.27 -7.67 31.95
CA ALA A 20 11.22 -8.57 31.30
C ALA A 20 10.61 -9.23 30.03
N ILE A 21 9.36 -9.67 30.09
CA ILE A 21 8.64 -10.22 28.93
C ILE A 21 8.51 -9.17 27.84
N LEU A 22 8.08 -7.95 28.19
CA LEU A 22 7.95 -6.84 27.24
C LEU A 22 9.30 -6.46 26.61
N ALA A 23 10.39 -6.48 27.38
CA ALA A 23 11.73 -6.21 26.89
C ALA A 23 12.22 -7.31 25.93
N ILE A 24 11.98 -8.57 26.25
CA ILE A 24 12.32 -9.72 25.40
C ILE A 24 11.48 -9.68 24.10
N MET A 25 10.19 -9.42 24.21
CA MET A 25 9.33 -9.23 23.04
C MET A 25 9.81 -8.05 22.19
N GLY A 26 10.07 -6.89 22.79
CA GLY A 26 10.61 -5.73 22.11
C GLY A 26 11.89 -6.04 21.36
N TYR A 27 12.85 -6.72 22.01
CA TYR A 27 14.10 -7.18 21.38
C TYR A 27 13.83 -8.14 20.21
N TYR A 28 12.96 -9.14 20.40
CA TYR A 28 12.63 -10.13 19.38
C TYR A 28 12.00 -9.48 18.14
N TYR A 29 11.14 -8.47 18.32
CA TYR A 29 10.49 -7.76 17.21
C TYR A 29 11.38 -6.72 16.55
N SER A 30 12.33 -6.11 17.28
CA SER A 30 13.25 -5.11 16.76
C SER A 30 14.49 -5.71 16.10
N LYS A 31 14.76 -7.01 16.32
CA LYS A 31 15.93 -7.67 15.74
C LYS A 31 15.80 -7.75 14.22
N GLU A 32 16.82 -7.20 13.55
CA GLU A 32 16.99 -7.30 12.10
C GLU A 32 17.31 -8.75 11.72
N ASP A 33 16.46 -9.35 10.92
CA ASP A 33 16.63 -10.70 10.41
C ASP A 33 16.13 -10.83 8.98
N PRO A 34 16.98 -10.64 7.98
CA PRO A 34 16.58 -10.77 6.58
C PRO A 34 16.12 -12.18 6.20
N ASN A 35 16.49 -13.22 6.96
CA ASN A 35 16.03 -14.59 6.70
C ASN A 35 14.55 -14.76 7.07
N TYR A 36 14.01 -13.94 7.98
CA TYR A 36 12.62 -14.06 8.42
C TYR A 36 11.62 -14.04 7.25
N VAL A 37 11.87 -13.23 6.21
CA VAL A 37 11.00 -13.18 5.04
C VAL A 37 11.04 -14.50 4.26
N LEU A 38 12.24 -15.12 4.14
CA LEU A 38 12.37 -16.44 3.50
C LEU A 38 11.69 -17.55 4.29
N ASP A 39 11.84 -17.53 5.61
CA ASP A 39 11.24 -18.52 6.49
C ASP A 39 9.72 -18.41 6.46
N TYR A 40 9.17 -17.19 6.53
CA TYR A 40 7.75 -16.92 6.35
C TYR A 40 7.23 -17.49 5.01
N ILE A 41 7.93 -17.22 3.90
CA ILE A 41 7.55 -17.76 2.58
C ILE A 41 7.57 -19.28 2.56
N LYS A 42 8.59 -19.92 3.17
CA LYS A 42 8.68 -21.39 3.23
C LYS A 42 7.54 -22.01 4.03
N GLU A 43 7.14 -21.38 5.12
CA GLU A 43 6.05 -21.84 5.99
C GLU A 43 4.69 -21.72 5.30
N HIS A 44 4.42 -20.60 4.59
CA HIS A 44 3.09 -20.28 4.06
C HIS A 44 2.89 -20.54 2.55
N LYS A 45 3.92 -20.98 1.82
CA LYS A 45 3.81 -21.19 0.35
C LYS A 45 2.70 -22.16 -0.07
N ASN A 46 2.44 -23.18 0.73
CA ASN A 46 1.45 -24.21 0.43
C ASN A 46 0.00 -23.73 0.68
N GLU A 47 -0.19 -22.76 1.56
CA GLU A 47 -1.48 -22.14 1.87
C GLU A 47 -1.92 -21.17 0.77
N GLN A 48 -1.00 -20.80 -0.13
CA GLN A 48 -1.20 -19.82 -1.19
C GLN A 48 -1.64 -18.44 -0.69
N THR A 49 -1.24 -18.10 0.53
CA THR A 49 -1.48 -16.79 1.16
C THR A 49 -0.34 -15.81 0.95
N CYS A 50 0.77 -16.27 0.39
CA CYS A 50 1.93 -15.43 0.07
C CYS A 50 2.44 -15.69 -1.35
N SER A 51 3.18 -14.70 -1.88
CA SER A 51 3.87 -14.77 -3.16
C SER A 51 5.19 -14.01 -3.09
N LEU A 52 6.21 -14.53 -3.75
CA LEU A 52 7.52 -13.91 -3.89
C LEU A 52 8.03 -14.07 -5.30
N MET A 53 8.54 -13.01 -5.89
CA MET A 53 9.38 -13.07 -7.09
C MET A 53 10.62 -12.20 -6.90
N ILE A 54 11.77 -12.73 -7.28
CA ILE A 54 13.05 -12.01 -7.28
C ILE A 54 13.70 -12.22 -8.63
N ARG A 55 14.08 -11.12 -9.28
CA ARG A 55 14.82 -11.14 -10.54
C ARG A 55 16.09 -10.29 -10.42
N ARG A 56 17.20 -10.77 -10.96
CA ARG A 56 18.45 -10.02 -11.05
C ARG A 56 19.03 -10.15 -12.43
N ASN A 57 19.37 -9.05 -13.08
CA ASN A 57 19.94 -8.99 -14.43
C ASN A 57 19.14 -9.80 -15.47
N GLY A 58 17.80 -9.85 -15.32
CA GLY A 58 16.92 -10.63 -16.19
C GLY A 58 16.70 -12.08 -15.75
N GLU A 59 17.53 -12.63 -14.87
CA GLU A 59 17.41 -13.98 -14.35
C GLU A 59 16.49 -14.05 -13.12
N ILE A 60 15.59 -15.04 -13.08
CA ILE A 60 14.72 -15.30 -11.92
C ILE A 60 15.53 -16.07 -10.87
N LEU A 61 15.78 -15.44 -9.72
CA LEU A 61 16.49 -16.07 -8.61
C LEU A 61 15.54 -16.86 -7.69
N ALA A 62 14.31 -16.38 -7.51
CA ALA A 62 13.30 -17.05 -6.71
C ALA A 62 11.89 -16.76 -7.23
N THR A 63 11.01 -17.76 -7.12
CA THR A 63 9.59 -17.62 -7.41
C THR A 63 8.76 -18.55 -6.53
N VAL A 64 7.72 -17.99 -5.91
CA VAL A 64 6.73 -18.73 -5.11
C VAL A 64 5.36 -18.14 -5.40
N ASN A 65 4.42 -18.97 -5.83
CA ASN A 65 3.02 -18.61 -6.08
C ASN A 65 2.85 -17.37 -6.98
N GLU A 66 3.73 -17.16 -7.95
CA GLU A 66 3.82 -15.96 -8.79
C GLU A 66 2.55 -15.66 -9.59
N ASN A 67 1.75 -16.69 -9.88
CA ASN A 67 0.46 -16.56 -10.58
C ASN A 67 -0.73 -16.47 -9.62
N LYS A 68 -0.49 -16.53 -8.28
CA LYS A 68 -1.56 -16.37 -7.30
C LYS A 68 -2.00 -14.92 -7.22
N LYS A 69 -3.29 -14.70 -7.36
CA LYS A 69 -3.91 -13.39 -7.27
C LYS A 69 -4.14 -13.01 -5.80
N LEU A 70 -3.42 -12.00 -5.30
CA LEU A 70 -3.47 -11.54 -3.92
C LEU A 70 -3.84 -10.06 -3.83
N PRO A 71 -4.40 -9.57 -2.70
CA PRO A 71 -4.68 -8.17 -2.49
C PRO A 71 -3.40 -7.32 -2.55
N LEU A 72 -3.47 -6.19 -3.23
CA LEU A 72 -2.30 -5.32 -3.45
C LEU A 72 -2.13 -4.24 -2.38
N ALA A 73 -3.20 -3.89 -1.70
CA ALA A 73 -3.26 -2.68 -0.89
C ALA A 73 -2.68 -1.47 -1.66
N SER A 74 -1.80 -0.69 -1.04
CA SER A 74 -1.24 0.50 -1.71
C SER A 74 -0.17 0.20 -2.77
N MET A 75 0.25 -1.05 -2.96
CA MET A 75 1.15 -1.39 -4.07
C MET A 75 0.49 -1.11 -5.44
N ALA A 76 -0.84 -1.22 -5.53
CA ALA A 76 -1.59 -0.88 -6.75
C ALA A 76 -1.38 0.56 -7.23
N LYS A 77 -0.99 1.49 -6.35
CA LYS A 77 -0.74 2.91 -6.68
C LYS A 77 0.37 3.12 -7.72
N ILE A 78 1.20 2.11 -7.97
CA ILE A 78 2.21 2.13 -9.05
C ILE A 78 1.54 2.33 -10.41
N VAL A 79 0.43 1.64 -10.67
CA VAL A 79 -0.31 1.78 -11.93
C VAL A 79 -0.85 3.21 -12.10
N VAL A 80 -1.35 3.81 -11.00
CA VAL A 80 -1.84 5.19 -11.01
C VAL A 80 -0.70 6.18 -11.30
N ALA A 81 0.49 5.94 -10.73
CA ALA A 81 1.67 6.76 -11.00
C ALA A 81 2.16 6.64 -12.45
N VAL A 82 2.10 5.44 -13.03
CA VAL A 82 2.46 5.21 -14.43
C VAL A 82 1.47 5.90 -15.37
N GLU A 83 0.16 5.81 -15.10
CA GLU A 83 -0.85 6.53 -15.89
C GLU A 83 -0.72 8.05 -15.73
N PHE A 84 -0.41 8.55 -14.54
CA PHE A 84 -0.08 9.96 -14.32
C PHE A 84 1.08 10.41 -15.22
N ALA A 85 2.20 9.70 -15.17
CA ALA A 85 3.38 10.00 -15.97
C ALA A 85 3.10 9.94 -17.49
N LYS A 86 2.26 9.00 -17.92
CA LYS A 86 1.79 8.89 -19.30
C LYS A 86 1.03 10.14 -19.71
N GLN A 87 0.03 10.55 -18.92
CA GLN A 87 -0.78 11.72 -19.25
C GLN A 87 0.01 13.03 -19.22
N VAL A 88 1.01 13.15 -18.33
CA VAL A 88 1.97 14.27 -18.35
C VAL A 88 2.79 14.25 -19.64
N SER A 89 3.35 13.10 -20.01
CA SER A 89 4.16 12.97 -21.22
C SER A 89 3.41 13.21 -22.52
N GLU A 90 2.09 12.99 -22.50
CA GLU A 90 1.16 13.25 -23.61
C GLU A 90 0.55 14.68 -23.54
N GLU A 91 1.02 15.54 -22.62
CA GLU A 91 0.53 16.91 -22.39
C GLU A 91 -1.00 16.99 -22.11
N LYS A 92 -1.61 15.89 -21.62
CA LYS A 92 -3.03 15.83 -21.27
C LYS A 92 -3.33 16.46 -19.92
N ILE A 93 -2.36 16.44 -19.02
CA ILE A 93 -2.41 17.09 -17.71
C ILE A 93 -1.13 17.89 -17.49
N ASN A 94 -1.25 18.99 -16.73
CA ASN A 94 -0.10 19.78 -16.31
C ASN A 94 0.33 19.36 -14.88
N PRO A 95 1.54 18.81 -14.67
CA PRO A 95 2.02 18.42 -13.34
C PRO A 95 2.17 19.62 -12.40
N GLN A 96 2.29 20.85 -12.93
CA GLN A 96 2.38 22.09 -12.13
C GLN A 96 1.02 22.76 -11.89
N GLU A 97 -0.10 22.15 -12.33
CA GLU A 97 -1.44 22.63 -11.99
C GLU A 97 -1.59 22.74 -10.48
N GLN A 98 -2.12 23.89 -10.03
CA GLN A 98 -2.25 24.19 -8.61
C GLN A 98 -3.58 23.68 -8.06
N ILE A 99 -3.51 22.66 -7.22
CA ILE A 99 -4.65 21.96 -6.63
C ILE A 99 -4.93 22.56 -5.25
N PRO A 100 -6.15 23.02 -4.97
CA PRO A 100 -6.56 23.43 -3.64
C PRO A 100 -6.53 22.25 -2.65
N LEU A 101 -6.03 22.45 -1.43
CA LEU A 101 -6.00 21.40 -0.40
C LEU A 101 -7.39 20.84 -0.10
N GLN A 102 -8.43 21.70 -0.08
CA GLN A 102 -9.80 21.28 0.17
C GLN A 102 -10.31 20.24 -0.83
N ASP A 103 -9.76 20.18 -2.06
CA ASP A 103 -10.14 19.19 -3.06
C ASP A 103 -9.61 17.79 -2.73
N LEU A 104 -8.57 17.70 -1.91
CA LEU A 104 -8.02 16.47 -1.38
C LEU A 104 -8.69 16.08 -0.05
N GLU A 105 -8.93 17.07 0.81
CA GLU A 105 -9.54 16.87 2.13
C GLU A 105 -10.93 16.24 2.08
N LYS A 106 -11.71 16.50 1.02
CA LYS A 106 -13.01 15.84 0.83
C LYS A 106 -12.92 14.32 0.72
N TYR A 107 -11.75 13.78 0.35
CA TYR A 107 -11.47 12.34 0.27
C TYR A 107 -10.69 11.80 1.47
N TYR A 108 -10.27 12.67 2.39
CA TYR A 108 -9.56 12.21 3.58
C TYR A 108 -10.54 11.62 4.59
N VAL A 109 -10.26 10.38 5.00
CA VAL A 109 -11.00 9.71 6.07
C VAL A 109 -10.04 9.53 7.24
N PRO A 110 -10.23 10.29 8.35
CA PRO A 110 -9.32 10.27 9.49
C PRO A 110 -9.10 8.84 10.04
N ASP A 111 -7.88 8.57 10.50
CA ASP A 111 -7.47 7.33 11.17
C ASP A 111 -7.63 6.03 10.34
N THR A 112 -7.73 6.15 9.01
CA THR A 112 -7.95 4.99 8.13
C THR A 112 -6.77 4.65 7.21
N ASP A 113 -5.73 5.50 7.15
CA ASP A 113 -4.53 5.32 6.32
C ASP A 113 -3.23 5.28 7.13
N ALA A 114 -3.32 4.90 8.42
CA ALA A 114 -2.21 4.85 9.36
C ALA A 114 -1.42 6.17 9.46
N GLY A 115 -2.12 7.32 9.33
CA GLY A 115 -1.53 8.65 9.43
C GLY A 115 -0.78 9.11 8.17
N ALA A 116 -0.95 8.43 7.05
CA ALA A 116 -0.24 8.72 5.80
C ALA A 116 -0.54 10.12 5.26
N HIS A 117 -1.81 10.52 5.24
CA HIS A 117 -2.20 11.83 4.73
C HIS A 117 -1.70 13.00 5.61
N PRO A 118 -1.89 12.98 6.94
CA PRO A 118 -1.29 13.98 7.82
C PRO A 118 0.24 14.08 7.73
N ALA A 119 0.94 12.95 7.67
CA ALA A 119 2.39 12.92 7.55
C ALA A 119 2.87 13.53 6.21
N TRP A 120 2.14 13.26 5.13
CA TRP A 120 2.40 13.91 3.84
C TRP A 120 2.20 15.42 3.91
N LEU A 121 1.09 15.90 4.48
CA LEU A 121 0.82 17.33 4.62
C LEU A 121 1.91 18.05 5.44
N GLU A 122 2.34 17.45 6.56
CA GLU A 122 3.43 17.99 7.37
C GLU A 122 4.73 18.08 6.56
N ASN A 123 5.11 17.00 5.86
CA ASN A 123 6.29 16.99 4.99
C ASN A 123 6.19 18.04 3.88
N ALA A 124 5.03 18.18 3.24
CA ALA A 124 4.81 19.18 2.20
C ALA A 124 4.94 20.63 2.73
N LYS A 125 4.47 20.89 3.98
CA LYS A 125 4.66 22.16 4.68
C LYS A 125 6.14 22.44 4.96
N ILE A 126 6.88 21.46 5.52
CA ILE A 126 8.31 21.59 5.82
C ILE A 126 9.11 21.92 4.54
N ARG A 127 8.77 21.32 3.42
CA ARG A 127 9.40 21.57 2.11
C ARG A 127 8.92 22.83 1.39
N ASN A 128 8.00 23.60 2.00
CA ASN A 128 7.37 24.77 1.37
C ASN A 128 6.67 24.44 0.03
N ALA A 129 6.16 23.22 -0.12
CA ALA A 129 5.44 22.79 -1.31
C ALA A 129 3.99 23.30 -1.34
N ILE A 130 3.43 23.69 -0.19
CA ILE A 130 2.11 24.29 -0.06
C ILE A 130 2.23 25.81 -0.07
N LYS A 131 1.52 26.46 -0.99
CA LYS A 131 1.47 27.93 -1.10
C LYS A 131 0.02 28.38 -1.27
N ASN A 132 -0.44 29.30 -0.42
CA ASN A 132 -1.82 29.81 -0.48
C ASN A 132 -2.87 28.68 -0.52
N GLU A 133 -2.74 27.69 0.37
CA GLU A 133 -3.61 26.51 0.46
C GLU A 133 -3.70 25.70 -0.86
N LYS A 134 -2.66 25.76 -1.70
CA LYS A 134 -2.54 25.02 -2.95
C LYS A 134 -1.18 24.33 -3.06
N LEU A 135 -1.12 23.27 -3.85
CA LEU A 135 0.10 22.55 -4.19
C LEU A 135 0.03 22.02 -5.63
N SER A 136 1.16 21.61 -6.19
CA SER A 136 1.18 21.09 -7.56
C SER A 136 0.55 19.69 -7.64
N LEU A 137 -0.02 19.36 -8.80
CA LEU A 137 -0.54 18.02 -9.09
C LEU A 137 0.57 16.95 -8.98
N GLU A 138 1.82 17.28 -9.32
CA GLU A 138 2.99 16.43 -9.10
C GLU A 138 3.19 16.11 -7.61
N GLU A 139 3.02 17.11 -6.72
CA GLU A 139 3.12 16.87 -5.28
C GLU A 139 1.99 15.96 -4.76
N VAL A 140 0.79 16.03 -5.35
CA VAL A 140 -0.29 15.06 -5.06
C VAL A 140 0.15 13.64 -5.42
N ALA A 141 0.74 13.45 -6.61
CA ALA A 141 1.24 12.14 -7.07
C ALA A 141 2.40 11.65 -6.18
N ARG A 142 3.31 12.56 -5.78
CA ARG A 142 4.37 12.26 -4.84
C ARG A 142 3.83 11.81 -3.48
N GLY A 143 2.83 12.51 -2.94
CA GLY A 143 2.17 12.15 -1.68
C GLY A 143 1.51 10.77 -1.73
N MET A 144 0.93 10.40 -2.87
CA MET A 144 0.38 9.07 -3.11
C MET A 144 1.48 7.98 -3.03
N ILE A 145 2.63 8.20 -3.62
CA ILE A 145 3.69 7.17 -3.69
C ILE A 145 4.53 7.14 -2.41
N HIS A 146 5.04 8.28 -1.92
CA HIS A 146 5.96 8.34 -0.79
C HIS A 146 5.29 8.07 0.56
N PHE A 147 4.10 8.64 0.77
CA PHE A 147 3.37 8.54 2.02
C PHE A 147 2.21 7.55 1.96
N SER A 148 1.80 7.19 0.74
CA SER A 148 0.67 6.28 0.57
C SER A 148 -0.71 6.90 0.89
N SER A 149 -0.86 8.25 0.85
CA SER A 149 -2.13 8.93 1.10
C SER A 149 -3.26 8.37 0.23
N ASN A 150 -4.34 7.91 0.88
CA ASN A 150 -5.52 7.42 0.19
C ASN A 150 -6.37 8.56 -0.39
N ALA A 151 -6.37 9.73 0.24
CA ALA A 151 -7.03 10.92 -0.28
C ALA A 151 -6.41 11.36 -1.61
N ASN A 152 -5.07 11.46 -1.66
CA ASN A 152 -4.34 11.78 -2.89
C ASN A 152 -4.60 10.74 -3.99
N THR A 153 -4.64 9.46 -3.62
CA THR A 153 -4.94 8.37 -4.56
C THR A 153 -6.34 8.53 -5.15
N THR A 154 -7.35 8.77 -4.29
CA THR A 154 -8.73 8.92 -4.73
C THR A 154 -8.90 10.14 -5.63
N TYR A 155 -8.26 11.27 -5.28
CA TYR A 155 -8.22 12.44 -6.14
C TYR A 155 -7.61 12.15 -7.51
N LEU A 156 -6.46 11.46 -7.55
CA LEU A 156 -5.80 11.10 -8.80
C LEU A 156 -6.60 10.11 -9.64
N LEU A 157 -7.29 9.13 -9.04
CA LEU A 157 -8.19 8.23 -9.77
C LEU A 157 -9.29 9.01 -10.51
N GLU A 158 -9.82 10.05 -9.88
CA GLU A 158 -10.81 10.93 -10.51
C GLU A 158 -10.18 11.84 -11.57
N LYS A 159 -9.09 12.54 -11.22
CA LYS A 159 -8.41 13.50 -12.11
C LYS A 159 -7.91 12.86 -13.41
N LEU A 160 -7.31 11.67 -13.30
CA LEU A 160 -6.79 10.92 -14.44
C LEU A 160 -7.89 10.18 -15.20
N GLY A 161 -9.02 9.95 -14.57
CA GLY A 161 -10.13 9.15 -15.08
C GLY A 161 -10.01 7.65 -14.76
N LEU A 162 -10.92 7.15 -13.94
CA LEU A 162 -10.93 5.76 -13.49
C LEU A 162 -10.97 4.75 -14.67
N GLU A 163 -11.76 5.04 -15.70
CA GLU A 163 -11.84 4.22 -16.90
C GLU A 163 -10.48 4.16 -17.63
N ARG A 164 -9.78 5.28 -17.72
CA ARG A 164 -8.47 5.37 -18.36
C ARG A 164 -7.42 4.55 -17.64
N ILE A 165 -7.40 4.64 -16.30
CA ILE A 165 -6.52 3.81 -15.46
C ILE A 165 -6.85 2.33 -15.65
N ASN A 166 -8.12 1.95 -15.75
CA ASN A 166 -8.50 0.58 -16.00
C ASN A 166 -8.12 0.10 -17.41
N ASN A 167 -8.17 0.97 -18.40
CA ASN A 167 -7.71 0.66 -19.75
C ASN A 167 -6.19 0.49 -19.83
N SER A 168 -5.43 1.26 -19.03
CA SER A 168 -3.96 1.13 -18.97
C SER A 168 -3.50 -0.23 -18.44
N LEU A 169 -4.32 -0.97 -17.69
CA LEU A 169 -3.99 -2.33 -17.25
C LEU A 169 -3.69 -3.25 -18.45
N LYS A 170 -4.49 -3.15 -19.50
CA LYS A 170 -4.28 -3.93 -20.73
C LYS A 170 -3.03 -3.46 -21.49
N GLU A 171 -2.82 -2.16 -21.59
CA GLU A 171 -1.64 -1.58 -22.25
C GLU A 171 -0.33 -1.96 -21.54
N LEU A 172 -0.37 -2.07 -20.21
CA LEU A 172 0.74 -2.50 -19.37
C LEU A 172 0.90 -4.03 -19.31
N GLU A 173 -0.03 -4.79 -19.94
CA GLU A 173 -0.06 -6.26 -19.95
C GLU A 173 -0.29 -6.87 -18.56
N LEU A 174 -1.02 -6.18 -17.67
CA LEU A 174 -1.38 -6.65 -16.34
C LEU A 174 -2.67 -7.49 -16.40
N ASN A 175 -2.57 -8.65 -17.04
CA ASN A 175 -3.73 -9.45 -17.43
C ASN A 175 -4.53 -10.05 -16.26
N SER A 176 -3.90 -10.19 -15.09
CA SER A 176 -4.53 -10.73 -13.89
C SER A 176 -5.03 -9.64 -12.92
N HIS A 177 -4.81 -8.36 -13.24
CA HIS A 177 -5.14 -7.25 -12.36
C HIS A 177 -6.65 -6.99 -12.33
N ASP A 178 -7.24 -6.83 -11.13
CA ASP A 178 -8.61 -6.39 -10.96
C ASP A 178 -8.77 -4.93 -11.39
N ALA A 179 -9.96 -4.57 -11.88
CA ALA A 179 -10.28 -3.18 -12.17
C ALA A 179 -10.21 -2.32 -10.89
N PHE A 180 -9.64 -1.13 -11.04
CA PHE A 180 -9.63 -0.11 -9.99
C PHE A 180 -11.03 0.42 -9.68
N TYR A 181 -11.21 0.84 -8.47
CA TYR A 181 -12.34 1.61 -7.96
C TYR A 181 -11.84 2.53 -6.83
N PRO A 182 -12.61 3.54 -6.35
CA PRO A 182 -12.12 4.50 -5.39
C PRO A 182 -11.57 3.88 -4.10
N TYR A 183 -10.53 4.48 -3.50
CA TYR A 183 -9.84 3.95 -2.31
C TYR A 183 -10.54 4.27 -1.00
N THR A 184 -11.21 5.42 -0.90
CA THR A 184 -11.74 5.94 0.37
C THR A 184 -13.22 5.65 0.56
N SER A 185 -14.03 5.71 -0.48
CA SER A 185 -15.47 5.42 -0.39
C SER A 185 -15.80 4.02 0.17
N PRO A 186 -15.01 2.95 -0.09
CA PRO A 186 -15.27 1.63 0.48
C PRO A 186 -15.21 1.57 2.01
N LEU A 187 -14.54 2.51 2.66
CA LEU A 187 -14.49 2.59 4.12
C LEU A 187 -15.86 2.89 4.76
N TYR A 188 -16.75 3.49 3.99
CA TYR A 188 -18.12 3.79 4.40
C TYR A 188 -19.13 2.67 4.09
N MET A 189 -18.72 1.55 3.48
CA MET A 189 -19.61 0.49 3.01
C MET A 189 -20.49 -0.09 4.11
N ARG A 190 -19.97 -0.28 5.33
CA ARG A 190 -20.79 -0.79 6.44
C ARG A 190 -21.89 0.20 6.82
N GLY A 191 -21.55 1.47 7.00
CA GLY A 191 -22.54 2.51 7.28
C GLY A 191 -23.56 2.67 6.14
N TYR A 192 -23.12 2.54 4.90
CA TYR A 192 -23.99 2.59 3.72
C TYR A 192 -24.99 1.43 3.71
N VAL A 193 -24.55 0.21 3.93
CA VAL A 193 -25.42 -0.98 3.96
C VAL A 193 -26.47 -0.84 5.05
N GLU A 194 -26.07 -0.40 6.23
CA GLU A 194 -27.00 -0.20 7.35
C GLU A 194 -28.00 0.94 7.11
N LYS A 195 -27.56 2.08 6.58
CA LYS A 195 -28.39 3.27 6.43
C LYS A 195 -29.18 3.30 5.12
N GLU A 196 -28.54 3.07 4.00
CA GLU A 196 -29.16 3.25 2.68
C GLU A 196 -29.83 1.98 2.15
N LEU A 197 -29.34 0.79 2.57
CA LEU A 197 -29.97 -0.47 2.23
C LEU A 197 -30.91 -0.98 3.34
N ASN A 198 -31.02 -0.24 4.45
CA ASN A 198 -31.89 -0.57 5.61
C ASN A 198 -31.59 -1.97 6.20
N VAL A 199 -30.33 -2.40 6.19
CA VAL A 199 -29.91 -3.68 6.76
C VAL A 199 -29.70 -3.52 8.26
N PRO A 200 -30.24 -4.44 9.11
CA PRO A 200 -29.96 -4.44 10.54
C PRO A 200 -28.45 -4.50 10.85
N LYS A 201 -28.02 -3.82 11.91
CA LYS A 201 -26.58 -3.70 12.28
C LYS A 201 -25.90 -5.06 12.47
N ASP A 202 -26.59 -6.01 13.07
CA ASP A 202 -26.13 -7.37 13.33
C ASP A 202 -25.98 -8.21 12.06
N GLN A 203 -26.62 -7.81 10.95
CA GLN A 203 -26.56 -8.49 9.66
C GLN A 203 -25.64 -7.79 8.65
N SER A 204 -25.20 -6.56 8.94
CA SER A 204 -24.49 -5.70 7.97
C SER A 204 -23.20 -6.33 7.44
N LEU A 205 -22.40 -6.96 8.31
CA LEU A 205 -21.15 -7.63 7.92
C LEU A 205 -21.40 -8.88 7.05
N GLU A 206 -22.46 -9.64 7.36
CA GLU A 206 -22.82 -10.81 6.57
C GLU A 206 -23.28 -10.42 5.16
N VAL A 207 -24.08 -9.36 5.06
CA VAL A 207 -24.49 -8.80 3.76
C VAL A 207 -23.26 -8.35 2.97
N LEU A 208 -22.32 -7.62 3.58
CA LEU A 208 -21.09 -7.21 2.93
C LEU A 208 -20.26 -8.38 2.43
N ARG A 209 -20.16 -9.48 3.19
CA ARG A 209 -19.44 -10.69 2.75
C ARG A 209 -20.10 -11.35 1.54
N LYS A 210 -21.42 -11.28 1.42
CA LYS A 210 -22.20 -11.89 0.34
C LYS A 210 -22.27 -11.07 -0.95
N LEU A 211 -22.00 -9.76 -0.91
CA LEU A 211 -21.97 -8.95 -2.12
C LEU A 211 -20.98 -9.53 -3.13
N SER A 212 -21.37 -9.60 -4.40
CA SER A 212 -20.43 -9.82 -5.49
C SER A 212 -19.46 -8.63 -5.60
N MET A 213 -18.30 -8.81 -6.24
CA MET A 213 -17.37 -7.69 -6.45
C MET A 213 -17.98 -6.58 -7.30
N ASP A 214 -18.85 -6.92 -8.23
CA ASP A 214 -19.51 -5.92 -9.09
C ASP A 214 -20.50 -5.07 -8.29
N GLU A 215 -21.31 -5.70 -7.41
CA GLU A 215 -22.19 -4.97 -6.50
C GLU A 215 -21.39 -4.10 -5.51
N TYR A 216 -20.32 -4.66 -4.94
CA TYR A 216 -19.46 -3.92 -4.02
C TYR A 216 -18.86 -2.67 -4.68
N ARG A 217 -18.30 -2.80 -5.89
CA ARG A 217 -17.75 -1.68 -6.67
C ARG A 217 -18.83 -0.66 -7.04
N LYS A 218 -20.02 -1.12 -7.45
CA LYS A 218 -21.15 -0.25 -7.76
C LYS A 218 -21.54 0.60 -6.55
N HIS A 219 -21.62 0.02 -5.36
CA HIS A 219 -21.90 0.76 -4.13
C HIS A 219 -20.76 1.71 -3.75
N ALA A 220 -19.50 1.27 -3.87
CA ALA A 220 -18.36 2.12 -3.62
C ALA A 220 -18.31 3.34 -4.55
N LEU A 221 -18.62 3.16 -5.84
CA LEU A 221 -18.75 4.26 -6.80
C LEU A 221 -19.90 5.21 -6.43
N LYS A 222 -21.05 4.69 -6.01
CA LYS A 222 -22.18 5.51 -5.57
C LYS A 222 -21.81 6.38 -4.36
N ILE A 223 -21.15 5.81 -3.36
CA ILE A 223 -20.65 6.57 -2.20
C ILE A 223 -19.64 7.62 -2.66
N HIS A 224 -18.75 7.28 -3.57
CA HIS A 224 -17.76 8.19 -4.11
C HIS A 224 -18.41 9.41 -4.81
N GLU A 225 -19.45 9.21 -5.60
CA GLU A 225 -20.19 10.31 -6.23
C GLU A 225 -20.78 11.27 -5.18
N TRP A 226 -21.29 10.77 -4.05
CA TRP A 226 -21.75 11.63 -2.95
C TRP A 226 -20.61 12.40 -2.28
N MET A 227 -19.42 11.80 -2.16
CA MET A 227 -18.24 12.47 -1.57
C MET A 227 -17.73 13.64 -2.42
N LYS A 228 -18.05 13.70 -3.71
CA LYS A 228 -17.66 14.80 -4.60
C LYS A 228 -18.41 16.09 -4.29
N ASP A 229 -19.62 15.99 -3.83
CA ASP A 229 -20.51 17.11 -3.52
C ASP A 229 -20.77 17.18 -2.00
N GLU A 230 -20.37 18.30 -1.40
CA GLU A 230 -20.50 18.49 0.06
C GLU A 230 -21.96 18.46 0.54
N ALA A 231 -22.91 18.97 -0.27
CA ALA A 231 -24.33 18.99 0.09
C ALA A 231 -24.93 17.58 0.05
N GLU A 232 -24.63 16.82 -0.99
CA GLU A 232 -25.05 15.41 -1.11
C GLU A 232 -24.38 14.57 -0.02
N TRP A 233 -23.08 14.78 0.28
CA TRP A 233 -22.39 14.07 1.34
C TRP A 233 -23.03 14.30 2.71
N LYS A 234 -23.32 15.57 3.05
CA LYS A 234 -24.01 15.94 4.29
C LYS A 234 -25.42 15.37 4.37
N LYS A 235 -26.15 15.38 3.27
CA LYS A 235 -27.52 14.83 3.18
C LYS A 235 -27.54 13.33 3.48
N HIS A 236 -26.63 12.57 2.85
CA HIS A 236 -26.53 11.13 3.10
C HIS A 236 -25.93 10.81 4.46
N ASN A 237 -24.99 11.60 4.97
CA ASN A 237 -24.40 11.48 6.30
C ASN A 237 -24.12 10.01 6.69
N ILE A 238 -23.36 9.31 5.84
CA ILE A 238 -23.04 7.89 6.03
C ILE A 238 -22.07 7.75 7.21
N PRO A 239 -22.40 6.96 8.25
CA PRO A 239 -21.51 6.78 9.39
C PRO A 239 -20.28 5.94 9.03
N LEU A 240 -19.10 6.38 9.47
CA LEU A 240 -17.89 5.60 9.41
C LEU A 240 -17.93 4.50 10.48
N LYS A 241 -17.79 3.24 10.08
CA LYS A 241 -17.81 2.06 10.96
C LYS A 241 -16.70 1.09 10.58
N VAL A 242 -15.53 1.27 11.19
CA VAL A 242 -14.32 0.52 10.86
C VAL A 242 -13.82 -0.22 12.11
N ASP A 243 -14.33 -1.43 12.33
CA ASP A 243 -13.77 -2.39 13.29
C ASP A 243 -12.94 -3.49 12.58
N MET A 244 -12.31 -4.38 13.33
CA MET A 244 -11.44 -5.41 12.77
C MET A 244 -12.17 -6.40 11.85
N GLU A 245 -13.44 -6.73 12.13
CA GLU A 245 -14.22 -7.62 11.26
C GLU A 245 -14.53 -6.96 9.92
N PHE A 246 -14.90 -5.67 9.94
CA PHE A 246 -15.08 -4.91 8.71
C PHE A 246 -13.76 -4.75 7.95
N GLN A 247 -12.66 -4.47 8.64
CA GLN A 247 -11.33 -4.35 8.01
C GLN A 247 -10.91 -5.65 7.33
N ARG A 248 -11.29 -6.82 7.87
CA ARG A 248 -11.06 -8.10 7.19
C ARG A 248 -11.80 -8.16 5.86
N ILE A 249 -13.11 -7.86 5.86
CA ILE A 249 -13.92 -7.85 4.64
C ILE A 249 -13.36 -6.83 3.63
N TRP A 250 -13.04 -5.63 4.09
CA TRP A 250 -12.46 -4.58 3.25
C TRP A 250 -11.12 -5.00 2.64
N SER A 251 -10.24 -5.64 3.41
CA SER A 251 -8.95 -6.15 2.92
C SER A 251 -9.13 -7.21 1.82
N ASP A 252 -10.11 -8.11 1.97
CA ASP A 252 -10.43 -9.13 0.98
C ASP A 252 -11.01 -8.55 -0.33
N ARG A 253 -11.58 -7.35 -0.25
CA ARG A 253 -12.19 -6.63 -1.38
C ARG A 253 -11.23 -5.68 -2.10
N LEU A 254 -10.00 -5.50 -1.62
CA LEU A 254 -9.00 -4.69 -2.29
C LEU A 254 -8.72 -5.19 -3.71
N VAL A 255 -8.26 -4.29 -4.55
CA VAL A 255 -7.75 -4.62 -5.89
C VAL A 255 -6.67 -5.69 -5.79
N ARG A 256 -6.74 -6.71 -6.63
CA ARG A 256 -5.85 -7.89 -6.60
C ARG A 256 -5.13 -8.04 -7.93
N ALA A 257 -3.91 -8.53 -7.87
CA ALA A 257 -3.12 -8.95 -9.03
C ALA A 257 -2.14 -10.06 -8.65
N THR A 258 -1.30 -10.47 -9.57
CA THR A 258 -0.26 -11.48 -9.35
C THR A 258 1.12 -10.83 -9.15
N ALA A 259 2.03 -11.52 -8.46
CA ALA A 259 3.42 -11.06 -8.38
C ALA A 259 4.08 -11.00 -9.76
N LYS A 260 3.67 -11.86 -10.69
CA LYS A 260 4.13 -11.86 -12.07
C LYS A 260 3.77 -10.58 -12.83
N ASP A 261 2.53 -10.08 -12.66
CA ASP A 261 2.12 -8.79 -13.25
C ASP A 261 3.00 -7.65 -12.73
N TYR A 262 3.20 -7.59 -11.42
CA TYR A 262 4.00 -6.52 -10.79
C TYR A 262 5.49 -6.66 -11.09
N MET A 263 6.03 -7.86 -11.19
CA MET A 263 7.40 -8.10 -11.65
C MET A 263 7.61 -7.58 -13.08
N SER A 264 6.64 -7.79 -13.97
CA SER A 264 6.67 -7.23 -15.32
C SER A 264 6.65 -5.69 -15.29
N LEU A 265 5.72 -5.11 -14.52
CA LEU A 265 5.55 -3.65 -14.43
C LEU A 265 6.79 -2.94 -13.89
N ILE A 266 7.30 -3.38 -12.72
CA ILE A 266 8.49 -2.74 -12.12
C ILE A 266 9.76 -3.00 -12.95
N GLY A 267 9.82 -4.12 -13.67
CA GLY A 267 10.89 -4.38 -14.61
C GLY A 267 10.88 -3.44 -15.82
N LYS A 268 9.69 -3.10 -16.35
CA LYS A 268 9.54 -2.07 -17.39
C LYS A 268 10.05 -0.71 -16.88
N ILE A 269 9.73 -0.34 -15.65
CA ILE A 269 10.18 0.91 -14.99
C ILE A 269 11.71 0.88 -14.82
N ASN A 270 12.28 -0.19 -14.26
CA ASN A 270 13.71 -0.32 -14.00
C ASN A 270 14.55 -0.34 -15.28
N ASN A 271 13.98 -0.81 -16.38
CA ASN A 271 14.69 -0.89 -17.66
C ASN A 271 14.93 0.48 -18.32
N ARG A 272 14.14 1.52 -17.97
CA ARG A 272 14.26 2.93 -18.45
C ARG A 272 14.14 3.11 -19.98
N THR A 273 13.94 2.03 -20.71
CA THR A 273 13.74 2.04 -22.19
C THR A 273 12.41 1.47 -22.62
N ALA A 274 11.62 0.96 -21.66
CA ALA A 274 10.31 0.37 -21.93
C ALA A 274 9.21 1.43 -22.15
N PHE A 275 9.43 2.64 -21.67
CA PHE A 275 8.53 3.79 -21.84
C PHE A 275 9.21 4.91 -22.62
N PRO A 276 8.45 5.76 -23.32
CA PRO A 276 8.99 6.99 -23.90
C PRO A 276 9.75 7.82 -22.86
N LYS A 277 10.86 8.42 -23.24
CA LYS A 277 11.74 9.14 -22.30
C LYS A 277 11.00 10.17 -21.43
N PRO A 278 10.10 11.04 -21.95
CA PRO A 278 9.36 11.99 -21.11
C PRO A 278 8.51 11.29 -20.04
N MET A 279 7.88 10.16 -20.37
CA MET A 279 7.11 9.37 -19.42
C MET A 279 8.00 8.72 -18.36
N GLN A 280 9.14 8.18 -18.76
CA GLN A 280 10.12 7.60 -17.83
C GLN A 280 10.65 8.64 -16.85
N ASP A 281 10.99 9.85 -17.33
CA ASP A 281 11.47 10.95 -16.50
C ASP A 281 10.42 11.35 -15.43
N GLU A 282 9.14 11.36 -15.77
CA GLU A 282 8.06 11.63 -14.81
C GLU A 282 7.88 10.49 -13.79
N ILE A 283 7.97 9.22 -14.22
CA ILE A 283 7.96 8.08 -13.28
C ILE A 283 9.12 8.23 -12.28
N GLU A 284 10.32 8.52 -12.75
CA GLU A 284 11.50 8.69 -11.90
C GLU A 284 11.33 9.83 -10.90
N LYS A 285 10.78 10.97 -11.28
CA LYS A 285 10.49 12.08 -10.36
C LYS A 285 9.55 11.65 -9.23
N ILE A 286 8.49 10.91 -9.56
CA ILE A 286 7.51 10.46 -8.57
C ILE A 286 8.12 9.46 -7.59
N PHE A 287 9.00 8.56 -8.05
CA PHE A 287 9.63 7.53 -7.21
C PHE A 287 10.92 7.98 -6.55
N ASN A 288 11.54 9.08 -7.01
CA ASN A 288 12.80 9.57 -6.47
C ASN A 288 12.71 9.83 -4.95
N GLY A 289 13.63 9.21 -4.19
CA GLY A 289 13.69 9.32 -2.74
C GLY A 289 12.75 8.34 -1.99
N THR A 290 12.07 7.41 -2.67
CA THR A 290 11.37 6.30 -2.01
C THR A 290 12.34 5.26 -1.46
N VAL A 291 13.57 5.21 -1.99
CA VAL A 291 14.69 4.39 -1.51
C VAL A 291 15.82 5.34 -1.14
N GLY A 292 16.27 5.28 0.10
CA GLY A 292 17.28 6.21 0.67
C GLY A 292 18.72 5.70 0.60
N ASP A 293 19.04 4.69 -0.20
CA ASP A 293 20.38 4.09 -0.24
C ASP A 293 21.23 4.62 -1.40
N SER A 294 22.45 5.04 -1.07
CA SER A 294 23.42 5.63 -2.03
C SER A 294 24.10 4.61 -2.97
N ILE A 295 23.80 3.31 -2.80
CA ILE A 295 24.36 2.25 -3.66
C ILE A 295 23.72 2.20 -5.04
N TYR A 296 22.53 2.75 -5.19
CA TYR A 296 21.79 2.72 -6.45
C TYR A 296 22.13 3.92 -7.36
N GLU A 297 22.13 3.70 -8.66
CA GLU A 297 22.03 4.74 -9.67
C GLU A 297 20.60 5.28 -9.71
N HIS A 298 19.63 4.37 -9.71
CA HIS A 298 18.21 4.68 -9.54
C HIS A 298 17.51 3.50 -8.86
N ALA A 299 16.50 3.81 -8.06
CA ALA A 299 15.68 2.81 -7.40
C ALA A 299 14.32 3.40 -7.03
N GLY A 300 13.33 2.52 -6.88
CA GLY A 300 12.03 2.87 -6.38
C GLY A 300 11.37 1.71 -5.65
N LYS A 301 10.54 2.05 -4.68
CA LYS A 301 9.72 1.06 -3.96
C LYS A 301 8.32 1.59 -3.71
N LYS A 302 7.37 0.65 -3.62
CA LYS A 302 6.02 0.91 -3.14
C LYS A 302 5.51 -0.29 -2.36
N GLY A 303 5.22 -0.07 -1.10
CA GLY A 303 4.55 -1.03 -0.25
C GLY A 303 3.06 -0.75 -0.12
N GLY A 304 2.35 -1.72 0.43
CA GLY A 304 0.96 -1.61 0.82
C GLY A 304 0.66 -2.47 2.04
N SER A 305 -0.22 -2.02 2.92
CA SER A 305 -0.62 -2.80 4.08
C SER A 305 -2.03 -2.50 4.54
N THR A 306 -2.63 -3.52 5.15
CA THR A 306 -3.79 -3.47 6.03
C THR A 306 -3.44 -4.29 7.28
N PRO A 307 -4.34 -4.47 8.26
CA PRO A 307 -4.08 -5.43 9.33
C PRO A 307 -3.79 -6.85 8.86
N PHE A 308 -4.29 -7.25 7.67
CA PHE A 308 -4.24 -8.62 7.16
C PHE A 308 -3.38 -8.79 5.90
N VAL A 309 -2.93 -7.71 5.29
CA VAL A 309 -2.21 -7.70 4.02
C VAL A 309 -0.91 -6.94 4.17
N LEU A 310 0.16 -7.48 3.61
CA LEU A 310 1.43 -6.78 3.45
C LEU A 310 1.99 -7.06 2.06
N THR A 311 2.29 -6.01 1.32
CA THR A 311 2.89 -6.09 0.00
C THR A 311 4.07 -5.15 -0.12
N ASN A 312 5.03 -5.50 -0.95
CA ASN A 312 6.15 -4.64 -1.30
C ASN A 312 6.61 -4.95 -2.72
N SER A 313 6.88 -3.92 -3.48
CA SER A 313 7.62 -4.01 -4.74
C SER A 313 8.82 -3.08 -4.69
N PHE A 314 9.94 -3.58 -5.13
CA PHE A 314 11.20 -2.87 -5.22
C PHE A 314 11.81 -3.08 -6.58
N TYR A 315 12.37 -2.03 -7.15
CA TYR A 315 13.27 -2.09 -8.29
C TYR A 315 14.49 -1.20 -8.05
N GLY A 316 15.61 -1.60 -8.58
CA GLY A 316 16.82 -0.78 -8.51
C GLY A 316 17.89 -1.25 -9.47
N THR A 317 18.67 -0.31 -9.95
CA THR A 317 19.91 -0.53 -10.67
C THR A 317 21.04 0.04 -9.83
N ASP A 318 22.03 -0.79 -9.48
CA ASP A 318 23.18 -0.34 -8.73
C ASP A 318 24.18 0.43 -9.62
N LYS A 319 25.20 1.02 -9.01
CA LYS A 319 26.24 1.79 -9.74
C LYS A 319 27.12 0.94 -10.66
N GLU A 320 27.04 -0.36 -10.53
CA GLU A 320 27.73 -1.34 -11.39
C GLU A 320 26.86 -1.79 -12.58
N GLY A 321 25.60 -1.30 -12.62
CA GLY A 321 24.62 -1.62 -13.67
C GLY A 321 23.81 -2.89 -13.40
N ASN A 322 23.94 -3.50 -12.21
CA ASN A 322 23.12 -4.67 -11.88
C ASN A 322 21.69 -4.25 -11.56
N LYS A 323 20.74 -4.88 -12.24
CA LYS A 323 19.30 -4.64 -12.06
C LYS A 323 18.72 -5.68 -11.11
N VAL A 324 17.95 -5.24 -10.13
CA VAL A 324 17.23 -6.10 -9.20
C VAL A 324 15.79 -5.66 -9.11
N GLU A 325 14.86 -6.60 -9.23
CA GLU A 325 13.45 -6.40 -8.99
C GLU A 325 12.95 -7.45 -7.99
N ILE A 326 12.11 -7.01 -7.04
CA ILE A 326 11.55 -7.86 -5.98
C ILE A 326 10.07 -7.52 -5.83
N VAL A 327 9.22 -8.54 -5.82
CA VAL A 327 7.80 -8.44 -5.47
C VAL A 327 7.50 -9.42 -4.37
N PHE A 328 7.03 -8.92 -3.24
CA PHE A 328 6.55 -9.68 -2.10
C PHE A 328 5.09 -9.34 -1.85
N MET A 329 4.27 -10.36 -1.65
CA MET A 329 2.85 -10.22 -1.34
C MET A 329 2.45 -11.22 -0.28
N SER A 330 1.64 -10.78 0.69
CA SER A 330 1.09 -11.64 1.73
C SER A 330 -0.33 -11.21 2.09
N ASN A 331 -1.17 -12.18 2.40
CA ASN A 331 -2.53 -12.04 2.91
C ASN A 331 -2.71 -12.99 4.09
N ASP A 332 -3.80 -12.82 4.84
CA ASP A 332 -4.13 -13.60 6.04
C ASP A 332 -3.14 -13.46 7.22
N LEU A 333 -2.37 -12.37 7.23
CA LEU A 333 -1.43 -12.09 8.30
C LEU A 333 -2.12 -11.93 9.66
N ASP A 334 -1.50 -12.48 10.69
CA ASP A 334 -1.75 -11.99 12.04
C ASP A 334 -0.96 -10.68 12.33
N SER A 335 -1.26 -10.04 13.46
CA SER A 335 -0.65 -8.76 13.80
C SER A 335 0.85 -8.87 14.09
N MET A 336 1.31 -10.01 14.62
CA MET A 336 2.70 -10.25 14.99
C MET A 336 3.55 -10.53 13.75
N GLU A 337 3.07 -11.38 12.84
CA GLU A 337 3.69 -11.65 11.54
C GLU A 337 3.80 -10.37 10.71
N SER A 338 2.69 -9.62 10.64
CA SER A 338 2.65 -8.34 9.92
C SER A 338 3.71 -7.36 10.42
N GLN A 339 3.85 -7.21 11.74
CA GLN A 339 4.85 -6.31 12.31
C GLN A 339 6.27 -6.79 12.04
N LYS A 340 6.54 -8.09 12.21
CA LYS A 340 7.87 -8.64 12.01
C LYS A 340 8.29 -8.63 10.55
N LEU A 341 7.37 -8.92 9.62
CA LEU A 341 7.61 -8.77 8.19
C LEU A 341 7.92 -7.32 7.82
N LYS A 342 7.13 -6.34 8.31
CA LYS A 342 7.37 -4.91 8.07
C LYS A 342 8.77 -4.49 8.52
N ASN A 343 9.21 -4.95 9.67
CA ASN A 343 10.52 -4.61 10.21
C ASN A 343 11.68 -5.23 9.42
N ASN A 344 11.44 -6.36 8.73
CA ASN A 344 12.50 -7.12 8.06
C ASN A 344 12.52 -7.03 6.54
N LEU A 345 11.47 -6.51 5.90
CA LEU A 345 11.41 -6.42 4.43
C LEU A 345 12.52 -5.57 3.82
N ASP A 346 12.84 -4.42 4.40
CA ASP A 346 13.91 -3.56 3.87
C ASP A 346 15.29 -4.20 4.04
N TYR A 347 15.54 -4.92 5.14
CA TYR A 347 16.78 -5.70 5.36
C TYR A 347 16.87 -6.87 4.40
N PHE A 348 15.76 -7.56 4.15
CA PHE A 348 15.68 -8.62 3.14
C PHE A 348 16.02 -8.08 1.75
N ILE A 349 15.38 -7.01 1.30
CA ILE A 349 15.64 -6.37 0.01
C ILE A 349 17.12 -6.00 -0.11
N ARG A 350 17.67 -5.33 0.91
CA ARG A 350 19.08 -4.95 0.94
C ARG A 350 20.00 -6.17 0.84
N SER A 351 19.70 -7.27 1.57
CA SER A 351 20.49 -8.49 1.54
C SER A 351 20.46 -9.16 0.17
N VAL A 352 19.30 -9.20 -0.52
CA VAL A 352 19.19 -9.69 -1.89
C VAL A 352 20.07 -8.88 -2.83
N VAL A 353 20.06 -7.56 -2.70
CA VAL A 353 20.84 -6.67 -3.58
C VAL A 353 22.35 -6.82 -3.34
N THR A 354 22.80 -6.76 -2.06
CA THR A 354 24.21 -6.56 -1.72
C THR A 354 24.98 -7.85 -1.41
N SER A 355 24.31 -8.95 -1.02
CA SER A 355 24.98 -10.15 -0.55
C SER A 355 24.81 -11.34 -1.51
N GLU A 356 25.91 -11.77 -2.14
CA GLU A 356 25.91 -12.99 -2.95
C GLU A 356 25.63 -14.24 -2.08
N GLU A 357 26.17 -14.28 -0.87
CA GLU A 357 25.93 -15.37 0.06
C GLU A 357 24.45 -15.49 0.43
N PHE A 358 23.76 -14.36 0.61
CA PHE A 358 22.33 -14.36 0.87
C PHE A 358 21.55 -14.88 -0.34
N ARG A 359 21.93 -14.46 -1.55
CA ARG A 359 21.29 -14.96 -2.79
C ARG A 359 21.38 -16.46 -3.00
N LYS A 360 22.43 -17.13 -2.48
CA LYS A 360 22.56 -18.61 -2.53
C LYS A 360 21.52 -19.35 -1.68
N LYS A 361 20.76 -18.63 -0.84
CA LYS A 361 19.67 -19.20 -0.01
C LYS A 361 18.29 -19.12 -0.70
N LEU A 362 18.18 -18.34 -1.79
CA LEU A 362 16.96 -18.14 -2.56
C LEU A 362 16.62 -19.37 -3.48
#